data_f2160eecfcca645a4c49012153735b29
#
_entry.id   f2160eecfcca645a4c49012153735b29
#
_cell.length_a   1.000
_cell.length_b   1.000
_cell.length_c   1.000
_cell.angle_alpha   90.00
_cell.angle_beta   90.00
_cell.angle_gamma   90.00
#
_symmetry.space_group_name_H-M   'P 1'
#
loop_
_entity.id
_entity.type
_entity.pdbx_description
1 polymer ?
#
loop_
_entity_poly.entity_id
_entity_poly.type
_entity_poly.pdbx_seq_one_letter_code
_entity_poly.pdbx_strand_id
1 'polypeptide(L)'
;MKKLLSVLLAFFMVFALVGCSNNEDDNNGGTTGTEDGYKVAVVTDVGQLNDGGFNQGTYEGAVAFAEKNGLSYKYYQPANGSDATDDDRIAAMRQAVEGGAEIVVTPGFLQAAALETVAKENPEVKFVFVDGWALGLDNVTAISYHEEESGFFAGYAAVMDGYTKLGGTFGGAGTNAACNRFAYGYVQGMQAAAAELDTTVEATISFLYGGSFSASTELQTQISGWYTNGTEVVFACGGSMLQSVKAAAAETENGKIIGVDTDQSAESDRVITSAFKNLSGSVDLTLTKWLEGKWDAELADQLSNLGVGDEATGLPTAEGSWRFNSFTVDQYHEVFAKVADGSIKIDSDCADLS
;
A
#
# COMPACT_ATOMS: atom_id res chain seq x y z
N MET A 1 69.33 0.16 -40.57
CA MET A 1 69.78 -1.17 -40.10
C MET A 1 68.77 -1.66 -39.04
N LYS A 2 68.37 -2.89 -39.17
CA LYS A 2 67.56 -3.74 -38.35
C LYS A 2 66.03 -3.57 -38.49
N LYS A 3 65.49 -4.57 -39.14
CA LYS A 3 64.12 -4.99 -39.36
C LYS A 3 63.46 -5.38 -38.06
N LEU A 4 62.19 -4.96 -37.85
CA LEU A 4 61.32 -5.60 -36.86
C LEU A 4 60.11 -6.18 -37.59
N LEU A 5 59.89 -7.43 -37.30
CA LEU A 5 58.91 -8.33 -37.86
C LEU A 5 57.55 -8.08 -37.16
N SER A 6 56.52 -7.74 -37.94
CA SER A 6 55.15 -7.60 -37.46
C SER A 6 54.44 -8.93 -37.58
N VAL A 7 54.00 -9.49 -36.47
CA VAL A 7 53.05 -10.62 -36.41
C VAL A 7 51.65 -10.06 -36.36
N LEU A 8 50.87 -10.24 -37.41
CA LEU A 8 49.43 -9.96 -37.47
C LEU A 8 48.68 -11.12 -36.80
N LEU A 9 48.02 -10.83 -35.69
CA LEU A 9 47.02 -11.72 -35.10
C LEU A 9 45.64 -11.22 -35.53
N ALA A 10 45.02 -11.91 -36.47
CA ALA A 10 43.67 -11.63 -36.91
C ALA A 10 42.68 -12.18 -35.88
N PHE A 11 42.00 -11.29 -35.17
CA PHE A 11 40.83 -11.61 -34.36
C PHE A 11 39.56 -11.52 -35.20
N PHE A 12 38.96 -12.65 -35.49
CA PHE A 12 37.62 -12.70 -36.08
C PHE A 12 36.59 -12.24 -35.06
N MET A 13 36.10 -11.01 -35.19
CA MET A 13 34.88 -10.57 -34.51
C MET A 13 33.69 -11.01 -35.34
N VAL A 14 32.95 -11.97 -34.82
CA VAL A 14 31.61 -12.27 -35.28
C VAL A 14 30.68 -11.18 -34.72
N PHE A 15 30.25 -10.25 -35.56
CA PHE A 15 29.17 -9.33 -35.28
C PHE A 15 27.84 -10.10 -35.35
N ALA A 16 27.27 -10.45 -34.21
CA ALA A 16 25.87 -10.78 -34.13
C ALA A 16 25.08 -9.46 -34.23
N LEU A 17 24.41 -9.27 -35.35
CA LEU A 17 23.40 -8.22 -35.55
C LEU A 17 22.21 -8.56 -34.64
N VAL A 18 22.16 -7.97 -33.46
CA VAL A 18 20.92 -7.87 -32.68
C VAL A 18 20.17 -6.67 -33.24
N GLY A 19 19.09 -6.93 -33.95
CA GLY A 19 18.18 -5.90 -34.41
C GLY A 19 17.57 -5.17 -33.23
N CYS A 20 17.79 -3.86 -33.15
CA CYS A 20 17.01 -2.98 -32.29
C CYS A 20 15.59 -2.91 -32.86
N SER A 21 14.67 -3.58 -32.24
CA SER A 21 13.25 -3.26 -32.30
C SER A 21 12.99 -2.23 -31.22
N ASN A 22 12.71 -0.99 -31.60
CA ASN A 22 12.12 0.00 -30.73
C ASN A 22 10.72 -0.48 -30.36
N ASN A 23 10.52 -0.90 -29.14
CA ASN A 23 9.24 -0.89 -28.50
C ASN A 23 9.38 -0.02 -27.24
N GLU A 24 8.68 1.09 -27.29
CA GLU A 24 8.41 1.97 -26.19
C GLU A 24 7.49 1.25 -25.19
N ASP A 25 7.71 1.54 -23.89
CA ASP A 25 6.84 1.23 -22.76
C ASP A 25 6.64 -0.25 -22.36
N ASP A 26 7.69 -0.87 -21.83
CA ASP A 26 7.54 -2.00 -20.91
C ASP A 26 8.07 -1.63 -19.52
N ASN A 27 7.19 -1.02 -18.74
CA ASN A 27 7.32 -0.90 -17.29
C ASN A 27 6.90 -2.25 -16.66
N ASN A 28 7.53 -3.33 -17.09
CA ASN A 28 7.24 -4.70 -16.70
C ASN A 28 8.32 -5.15 -15.71
N GLY A 29 7.98 -5.05 -14.39
CA GLY A 29 8.83 -5.51 -13.30
C GLY A 29 9.29 -6.95 -13.51
N GLY A 30 10.53 -7.19 -13.10
CA GLY A 30 11.35 -8.36 -13.22
C GLY A 30 10.63 -9.70 -13.46
N THR A 31 10.94 -10.30 -14.61
CA THR A 31 10.44 -11.63 -14.96
C THR A 31 11.55 -12.65 -14.83
N THR A 32 11.43 -13.59 -13.89
CA THR A 32 12.13 -14.88 -13.95
C THR A 32 11.15 -15.91 -14.51
N GLY A 33 10.75 -15.76 -15.79
CA GLY A 33 9.86 -16.72 -16.45
C GLY A 33 10.60 -17.97 -16.89
N THR A 34 10.05 -19.14 -16.57
CA THR A 34 10.37 -20.42 -17.17
C THR A 34 9.40 -20.71 -18.31
N GLU A 35 9.67 -21.71 -19.14
CA GLU A 35 8.76 -22.18 -20.22
C GLU A 35 7.37 -22.62 -19.68
N ASP A 36 7.22 -22.78 -18.35
CA ASP A 36 6.02 -23.28 -17.67
C ASP A 36 5.04 -22.17 -17.18
N GLY A 37 5.26 -20.91 -17.56
CA GLY A 37 4.42 -19.78 -17.13
C GLY A 37 4.81 -19.17 -15.78
N TYR A 38 3.93 -18.33 -15.23
CA TYR A 38 4.16 -17.61 -13.97
C TYR A 38 3.25 -18.15 -12.88
N LYS A 39 3.85 -18.65 -11.78
CA LYS A 39 3.07 -19.26 -10.69
C LYS A 39 2.35 -18.26 -9.79
N VAL A 40 2.99 -17.12 -9.53
CA VAL A 40 2.43 -16.04 -8.71
C VAL A 40 2.14 -14.84 -9.60
N ALA A 41 0.93 -14.32 -9.55
CA ALA A 41 0.58 -13.08 -10.24
C ALA A 41 0.09 -12.03 -9.24
N VAL A 42 0.33 -10.76 -9.55
CA VAL A 42 -0.28 -9.62 -8.86
C VAL A 42 -1.04 -8.80 -9.90
N VAL A 43 -2.31 -8.49 -9.61
CA VAL A 43 -3.18 -7.70 -10.48
C VAL A 43 -3.71 -6.52 -9.68
N THR A 44 -3.26 -5.30 -9.95
CA THR A 44 -3.74 -4.08 -9.27
C THR A 44 -5.12 -3.64 -9.76
N ASP A 45 -5.82 -2.81 -8.98
CA ASP A 45 -7.18 -2.36 -9.29
C ASP A 45 -7.26 -1.09 -10.19
N VAL A 46 -6.72 0.02 -9.72
CA VAL A 46 -6.70 1.33 -10.44
C VAL A 46 -5.34 2.01 -10.34
N GLY A 47 -4.52 1.65 -9.36
CA GLY A 47 -3.28 2.33 -9.05
C GLY A 47 -2.14 1.94 -9.99
N GLN A 48 -1.12 2.77 -9.98
CA GLN A 48 0.18 2.39 -10.52
C GLN A 48 0.90 1.49 -9.52
N LEU A 49 1.74 0.60 -10.02
CA LEU A 49 2.53 -0.29 -9.18
C LEU A 49 3.42 0.49 -8.19
N ASN A 50 4.08 1.53 -8.69
CA ASN A 50 5.00 2.34 -7.90
C ASN A 50 4.26 3.53 -7.25
N ASP A 51 3.25 3.25 -6.44
CA ASP A 51 2.48 4.27 -5.72
C ASP A 51 3.12 4.68 -4.38
N GLY A 52 4.21 4.02 -3.99
CA GLY A 52 4.88 4.22 -2.70
C GLY A 52 4.06 3.74 -1.50
N GLY A 53 2.96 3.01 -1.73
CA GLY A 53 1.99 2.64 -0.70
C GLY A 53 1.35 1.28 -0.92
N PHE A 54 0.05 1.25 -1.12
CA PHE A 54 -0.81 0.06 -1.08
C PHE A 54 -0.47 -0.99 -2.15
N ASN A 55 -0.42 -0.60 -3.43
CA ASN A 55 -0.12 -1.53 -4.52
C ASN A 55 1.33 -2.01 -4.46
N GLN A 56 2.26 -1.08 -4.22
CA GLN A 56 3.68 -1.40 -4.13
C GLN A 56 3.97 -2.35 -2.96
N GLY A 57 3.48 -2.06 -1.75
CA GLY A 57 3.70 -2.91 -0.58
C GLY A 57 3.11 -4.32 -0.75
N THR A 58 1.94 -4.44 -1.38
CA THR A 58 1.34 -5.74 -1.70
C THR A 58 2.19 -6.51 -2.72
N TYR A 59 2.65 -5.84 -3.78
CA TYR A 59 3.51 -6.45 -4.79
C TYR A 59 4.85 -6.89 -4.22
N GLU A 60 5.50 -6.05 -3.42
CA GLU A 60 6.78 -6.37 -2.78
C GLU A 60 6.69 -7.63 -1.91
N GLY A 61 5.57 -7.81 -1.18
CA GLY A 61 5.31 -9.03 -0.42
C GLY A 61 5.22 -10.28 -1.29
N ALA A 62 4.49 -10.20 -2.40
CA ALA A 62 4.35 -11.30 -3.34
C ALA A 62 5.68 -11.64 -4.04
N VAL A 63 6.46 -10.63 -4.41
CA VAL A 63 7.80 -10.80 -5.02
C VAL A 63 8.77 -11.43 -4.03
N ALA A 64 8.88 -10.89 -2.82
CA ALA A 64 9.76 -11.43 -1.79
C ALA A 64 9.44 -12.89 -1.48
N PHE A 65 8.14 -13.25 -1.37
CA PHE A 65 7.70 -14.63 -1.24
C PHE A 65 8.15 -15.50 -2.42
N ALA A 66 7.89 -15.05 -3.67
CA ALA A 66 8.21 -15.81 -4.86
C ALA A 66 9.72 -16.05 -5.00
N GLU A 67 10.55 -15.01 -4.81
CA GLU A 67 12.01 -15.11 -4.87
C GLU A 67 12.56 -16.04 -3.81
N LYS A 68 12.10 -15.93 -2.55
CA LYS A 68 12.48 -16.79 -1.43
C LYS A 68 12.22 -18.28 -1.69
N ASN A 69 11.14 -18.57 -2.43
CA ASN A 69 10.71 -19.93 -2.74
C ASN A 69 11.08 -20.41 -4.14
N GLY A 70 11.82 -19.61 -4.93
CA GLY A 70 12.25 -19.95 -6.29
C GLY A 70 11.07 -20.09 -7.27
N LEU A 71 10.00 -19.35 -7.03
CA LEU A 71 8.80 -19.33 -7.90
C LEU A 71 8.89 -18.19 -8.90
N SER A 72 8.34 -18.40 -10.08
CA SER A 72 8.16 -17.36 -11.09
C SER A 72 6.99 -16.45 -10.73
N TYR A 73 7.12 -15.15 -11.01
CA TYR A 73 6.06 -14.18 -10.73
C TYR A 73 5.89 -13.18 -11.87
N LYS A 74 4.69 -12.57 -11.95
CA LYS A 74 4.40 -11.50 -12.91
C LYS A 74 3.36 -10.51 -12.39
N TYR A 75 3.55 -9.26 -12.78
CA TYR A 75 2.63 -8.16 -12.54
C TYR A 75 1.72 -7.93 -13.75
N TYR A 76 0.46 -7.62 -13.49
CA TYR A 76 -0.54 -7.24 -14.47
C TYR A 76 -1.28 -6.00 -13.99
N GLN A 77 -1.52 -5.07 -14.89
CA GLN A 77 -2.27 -3.85 -14.63
C GLN A 77 -3.47 -3.79 -15.57
N PRO A 78 -4.67 -3.45 -15.07
CA PRO A 78 -5.82 -3.17 -15.92
C PRO A 78 -5.53 -2.05 -16.91
N ALA A 79 -6.11 -2.13 -18.09
CA ALA A 79 -6.14 -1.00 -19.03
C ALA A 79 -6.82 0.21 -18.36
N ASN A 80 -6.54 1.41 -18.87
CA ASN A 80 -7.12 2.68 -18.44
C ASN A 80 -6.72 3.16 -17.02
N GLY A 81 -5.86 2.46 -16.28
CA GLY A 81 -5.27 2.91 -15.00
C GLY A 81 -6.34 3.31 -13.97
N SER A 82 -6.36 4.58 -13.55
CA SER A 82 -7.35 5.10 -12.58
C SER A 82 -8.80 5.11 -13.09
N ASP A 83 -9.01 5.05 -14.40
CA ASP A 83 -10.32 4.98 -15.03
C ASP A 83 -10.72 3.54 -15.42
N ALA A 84 -9.98 2.53 -14.92
CA ALA A 84 -10.25 1.13 -15.22
C ALA A 84 -11.66 0.73 -14.81
N THR A 85 -12.33 0.02 -15.71
CA THR A 85 -13.64 -0.57 -15.49
C THR A 85 -13.52 -1.99 -14.93
N ASP A 86 -14.62 -2.59 -14.50
CA ASP A 86 -14.62 -4.01 -14.10
C ASP A 86 -14.21 -4.92 -15.27
N ASP A 87 -14.58 -4.59 -16.51
CA ASP A 87 -14.16 -5.34 -17.70
C ASP A 87 -12.64 -5.28 -17.90
N ASP A 88 -12.00 -4.13 -17.64
CA ASP A 88 -10.54 -3.98 -17.71
C ASP A 88 -9.84 -4.84 -16.64
N ARG A 89 -10.39 -4.87 -15.41
CA ARG A 89 -9.88 -5.70 -14.30
C ARG A 89 -10.06 -7.20 -14.60
N ILE A 90 -11.22 -7.59 -15.11
CA ILE A 90 -11.50 -8.97 -15.56
C ILE A 90 -10.48 -9.38 -16.63
N ALA A 91 -10.24 -8.53 -17.63
CA ALA A 91 -9.29 -8.82 -18.69
C ALA A 91 -7.86 -9.01 -18.14
N ALA A 92 -7.40 -8.16 -17.21
CA ALA A 92 -6.09 -8.29 -16.58
C ALA A 92 -5.97 -9.57 -15.73
N MET A 93 -7.00 -9.93 -14.96
CA MET A 93 -7.00 -11.17 -14.18
C MET A 93 -7.01 -12.41 -15.06
N ARG A 94 -7.79 -12.41 -16.16
CA ARG A 94 -7.77 -13.51 -17.14
C ARG A 94 -6.40 -13.67 -17.78
N GLN A 95 -5.72 -12.58 -18.12
CA GLN A 95 -4.34 -12.64 -18.62
C GLN A 95 -3.37 -13.26 -17.59
N ALA A 96 -3.56 -13.00 -16.30
CA ALA A 96 -2.77 -13.63 -15.25
C ALA A 96 -3.00 -15.15 -15.19
N VAL A 97 -4.25 -15.59 -15.25
CA VAL A 97 -4.62 -17.00 -15.27
C VAL A 97 -4.10 -17.69 -16.55
N GLU A 98 -4.33 -17.10 -17.72
CA GLU A 98 -3.84 -17.60 -19.03
C GLU A 98 -2.30 -17.65 -19.08
N GLY A 99 -1.64 -16.78 -18.34
CA GLY A 99 -0.17 -16.75 -18.17
C GLY A 99 0.36 -17.86 -17.26
N GLY A 100 -0.51 -18.71 -16.69
CA GLY A 100 -0.15 -19.86 -15.87
C GLY A 100 -0.12 -19.61 -14.36
N ALA A 101 -0.73 -18.52 -13.87
CA ALA A 101 -0.79 -18.25 -12.43
C ALA A 101 -1.55 -19.36 -11.69
N GLU A 102 -0.92 -19.93 -10.68
CA GLU A 102 -1.54 -20.85 -9.73
C GLU A 102 -2.20 -20.10 -8.56
N ILE A 103 -1.66 -18.88 -8.27
CA ILE A 103 -2.23 -17.96 -7.29
C ILE A 103 -2.13 -16.51 -7.80
N VAL A 104 -3.20 -15.75 -7.61
CA VAL A 104 -3.30 -14.34 -8.02
C VAL A 104 -3.57 -13.47 -6.79
N VAL A 105 -2.72 -12.49 -6.51
CA VAL A 105 -2.91 -11.49 -5.46
C VAL A 105 -3.57 -10.26 -6.07
N THR A 106 -4.71 -9.87 -5.51
CA THR A 106 -5.57 -8.79 -6.02
C THR A 106 -5.77 -7.73 -4.94
N PRO A 107 -4.90 -6.68 -4.89
CA PRO A 107 -5.10 -5.56 -3.99
C PRO A 107 -6.26 -4.67 -4.44
N GLY A 108 -7.05 -4.20 -3.47
CA GLY A 108 -8.03 -3.16 -3.63
C GLY A 108 -9.48 -3.64 -3.75
N PHE A 109 -10.35 -2.97 -3.01
CA PHE A 109 -11.78 -3.28 -2.92
C PHE A 109 -12.52 -3.21 -4.28
N LEU A 110 -12.01 -2.43 -5.25
CA LEU A 110 -12.58 -2.33 -6.59
C LEU A 110 -12.40 -3.62 -7.42
N GLN A 111 -11.56 -4.54 -6.96
CA GLN A 111 -11.40 -5.85 -7.61
C GLN A 111 -12.60 -6.79 -7.40
N ALA A 112 -13.47 -6.54 -6.44
CA ALA A 112 -14.47 -7.49 -5.97
C ALA A 112 -15.30 -8.12 -7.10
N ALA A 113 -15.93 -7.33 -7.98
CA ALA A 113 -16.79 -7.82 -9.07
C ALA A 113 -15.99 -8.61 -10.13
N ALA A 114 -14.80 -8.13 -10.47
CA ALA A 114 -13.91 -8.79 -11.41
C ALA A 114 -13.37 -10.12 -10.84
N LEU A 115 -12.94 -10.08 -9.57
CA LEU A 115 -12.45 -11.26 -8.85
C LEU A 115 -13.52 -12.33 -8.73
N GLU A 116 -14.75 -11.96 -8.33
CA GLU A 116 -15.87 -12.90 -8.25
C GLU A 116 -16.14 -13.61 -9.59
N THR A 117 -16.05 -12.85 -10.69
CA THR A 117 -16.24 -13.36 -12.04
C THR A 117 -15.13 -14.36 -12.42
N VAL A 118 -13.87 -13.94 -12.31
CA VAL A 118 -12.73 -14.75 -12.77
C VAL A 118 -12.49 -15.96 -11.87
N ALA A 119 -12.70 -15.83 -10.55
CA ALA A 119 -12.56 -16.94 -9.60
C ALA A 119 -13.60 -18.05 -9.85
N LYS A 120 -14.85 -17.70 -10.22
CA LYS A 120 -15.88 -18.68 -10.61
C LYS A 120 -15.54 -19.41 -11.91
N GLU A 121 -14.87 -18.73 -12.84
CA GLU A 121 -14.43 -19.30 -14.11
C GLU A 121 -13.24 -20.27 -13.94
N ASN A 122 -12.44 -20.11 -12.88
CA ASN A 122 -11.17 -20.79 -12.68
C ASN A 122 -11.06 -21.34 -11.23
N PRO A 123 -11.86 -22.37 -10.87
CA PRO A 123 -11.92 -22.88 -9.50
C PRO A 123 -10.60 -23.51 -9.01
N GLU A 124 -9.70 -23.89 -9.91
CA GLU A 124 -8.38 -24.45 -9.61
C GLU A 124 -7.35 -23.39 -9.22
N VAL A 125 -7.52 -22.13 -9.69
CA VAL A 125 -6.63 -21.00 -9.37
C VAL A 125 -7.04 -20.41 -8.02
N LYS A 126 -6.06 -20.07 -7.20
CA LYS A 126 -6.27 -19.44 -5.90
C LYS A 126 -6.14 -17.92 -6.00
N PHE A 127 -6.92 -17.20 -5.18
CA PHE A 127 -6.95 -15.75 -5.19
C PHE A 127 -6.83 -15.20 -3.78
N VAL A 128 -5.98 -14.16 -3.61
CA VAL A 128 -5.81 -13.41 -2.36
C VAL A 128 -6.36 -12.01 -2.56
N PHE A 129 -7.44 -11.68 -1.88
CA PHE A 129 -8.13 -10.40 -1.98
C PHE A 129 -7.70 -9.47 -0.83
N VAL A 130 -6.77 -8.55 -1.09
CA VAL A 130 -6.24 -7.62 -0.08
C VAL A 130 -7.13 -6.36 0.00
N ASP A 131 -7.46 -5.90 1.20
CA ASP A 131 -8.52 -4.94 1.53
C ASP A 131 -9.89 -5.42 1.03
N GLY A 132 -10.10 -6.73 1.17
CA GLY A 132 -11.29 -7.41 0.70
C GLY A 132 -12.20 -7.95 1.81
N TRP A 133 -13.11 -8.79 1.40
CA TRP A 133 -14.05 -9.52 2.26
C TRP A 133 -14.31 -10.92 1.68
N ALA A 134 -14.87 -11.81 2.49
CA ALA A 134 -15.25 -13.16 2.03
C ALA A 134 -16.29 -13.06 0.90
N LEU A 135 -16.02 -13.74 -0.23
CA LEU A 135 -16.90 -13.74 -1.41
C LEU A 135 -17.79 -14.99 -1.51
N GLY A 136 -17.70 -15.92 -0.55
CA GLY A 136 -18.39 -17.21 -0.62
C GLY A 136 -17.80 -18.14 -1.67
N LEU A 137 -16.49 -18.05 -1.93
CA LEU A 137 -15.78 -18.84 -2.95
C LEU A 137 -14.58 -19.55 -2.33
N ASP A 138 -14.57 -20.90 -2.37
CA ASP A 138 -13.52 -21.74 -1.76
C ASP A 138 -12.11 -21.49 -2.33
N ASN A 139 -12.00 -20.88 -3.49
CA ASN A 139 -10.73 -20.52 -4.11
C ASN A 139 -10.32 -19.05 -3.89
N VAL A 140 -11.02 -18.32 -3.02
CA VAL A 140 -10.68 -16.94 -2.63
C VAL A 140 -10.45 -16.89 -1.14
N THR A 141 -9.39 -16.21 -0.71
CA THR A 141 -9.18 -15.76 0.67
C THR A 141 -9.07 -14.25 0.72
N ALA A 142 -9.56 -13.62 1.77
CA ALA A 142 -9.51 -12.18 1.93
C ALA A 142 -8.62 -11.77 3.12
N ILE A 143 -7.99 -10.62 2.99
CA ILE A 143 -7.24 -9.95 4.05
C ILE A 143 -7.84 -8.56 4.22
N SER A 144 -8.16 -8.18 5.46
CA SER A 144 -8.51 -6.82 5.85
C SER A 144 -7.71 -6.43 7.10
N TYR A 145 -7.78 -5.16 7.47
CA TYR A 145 -6.98 -4.66 8.58
C TYR A 145 -7.84 -3.83 9.54
N HIS A 146 -7.34 -3.66 10.76
CA HIS A 146 -7.82 -2.70 11.73
C HIS A 146 -7.16 -1.33 11.47
N GLU A 147 -7.51 -0.67 10.36
CA GLU A 147 -6.90 0.60 9.96
C GLU A 147 -7.14 1.71 10.99
N GLU A 148 -8.22 1.61 11.75
CA GLU A 148 -8.51 2.51 12.87
C GLU A 148 -7.38 2.54 13.90
N GLU A 149 -6.67 1.43 14.10
CA GLU A 149 -5.55 1.35 15.04
C GLU A 149 -4.36 2.18 14.54
N SER A 150 -3.96 2.01 13.28
CA SER A 150 -2.86 2.79 12.68
C SER A 150 -3.22 4.28 12.58
N GLY A 151 -4.46 4.58 12.22
CA GLY A 151 -4.98 5.96 12.25
C GLY A 151 -4.89 6.55 13.65
N PHE A 152 -5.34 5.82 14.67
CA PHE A 152 -5.26 6.23 16.06
C PHE A 152 -3.84 6.56 16.49
N PHE A 153 -2.90 5.66 16.25
CA PHE A 153 -1.51 5.89 16.62
C PHE A 153 -0.94 7.12 15.93
N ALA A 154 -1.25 7.33 14.65
CA ALA A 154 -0.76 8.49 13.90
C ALA A 154 -1.29 9.82 14.46
N GLY A 155 -2.58 9.89 14.77
CA GLY A 155 -3.20 11.06 15.39
C GLY A 155 -2.71 11.31 16.81
N TYR A 156 -2.64 10.25 17.61
CA TYR A 156 -2.14 10.32 18.98
C TYR A 156 -0.69 10.80 19.03
N ALA A 157 0.19 10.19 18.23
CA ALA A 157 1.61 10.54 18.20
C ALA A 157 1.84 11.98 17.75
N ALA A 158 1.11 12.47 16.75
CA ALA A 158 1.24 13.85 16.29
C ALA A 158 0.87 14.86 17.38
N VAL A 159 -0.22 14.64 18.11
CA VAL A 159 -0.63 15.52 19.21
C VAL A 159 0.31 15.42 20.40
N MET A 160 0.79 14.23 20.74
CA MET A 160 1.79 14.03 21.80
C MET A 160 3.14 14.69 21.45
N ASP A 161 3.46 14.83 20.18
CA ASP A 161 4.65 15.60 19.71
C ASP A 161 4.43 17.12 19.69
N GLY A 162 3.24 17.61 20.03
CA GLY A 162 2.92 19.02 20.22
C GLY A 162 2.16 19.68 19.07
N TYR A 163 1.78 18.95 18.02
CA TYR A 163 0.93 19.50 16.95
C TYR A 163 -0.50 19.69 17.42
N THR A 164 -1.12 20.83 17.08
CA THR A 164 -2.47 21.20 17.51
C THR A 164 -3.42 21.48 16.36
N LYS A 165 -2.92 21.67 15.14
CA LYS A 165 -3.73 21.90 13.93
C LYS A 165 -3.39 20.84 12.89
N LEU A 166 -4.24 19.82 12.82
CA LEU A 166 -4.00 18.65 12.00
C LEU A 166 -5.01 18.56 10.85
N GLY A 167 -4.53 18.15 9.69
CA GLY A 167 -5.35 17.84 8.52
C GLY A 167 -5.31 16.36 8.18
N GLY A 168 -6.32 15.90 7.45
CA GLY A 168 -6.33 14.57 6.86
C GLY A 168 -7.10 14.55 5.54
N THR A 169 -6.49 14.00 4.51
CA THR A 169 -7.14 13.78 3.21
C THR A 169 -7.18 12.29 2.92
N PHE A 170 -8.37 11.77 2.58
CA PHE A 170 -8.65 10.33 2.52
C PHE A 170 -9.24 9.95 1.16
N GLY A 171 -8.77 8.81 0.64
CA GLY A 171 -9.19 8.26 -0.63
C GLY A 171 -10.60 7.68 -0.62
N GLY A 172 -11.11 7.30 -1.80
CA GLY A 172 -12.38 6.61 -1.97
C GLY A 172 -13.63 7.47 -1.78
N ALA A 173 -13.50 8.80 -1.69
CA ALA A 173 -14.63 9.74 -1.57
C ALA A 173 -15.65 9.37 -0.45
N GLY A 174 -15.18 8.81 0.67
CA GLY A 174 -16.01 8.38 1.79
C GLY A 174 -16.68 7.01 1.62
N THR A 175 -16.45 6.32 0.50
CA THR A 175 -17.05 5.01 0.23
C THR A 175 -16.08 3.83 0.49
N ASN A 176 -14.79 4.10 0.66
CA ASN A 176 -13.79 3.09 0.98
C ASN A 176 -13.74 2.86 2.49
N ALA A 177 -14.05 1.64 2.93
CA ALA A 177 -14.12 1.30 4.36
C ALA A 177 -12.75 1.43 5.05
N ALA A 178 -11.65 1.04 4.40
CA ALA A 178 -10.30 1.14 4.95
C ALA A 178 -9.91 2.61 5.20
N CYS A 179 -10.10 3.49 4.20
CA CYS A 179 -9.82 4.93 4.35
C CYS A 179 -10.72 5.58 5.43
N ASN A 180 -11.98 5.15 5.53
CA ASN A 180 -12.88 5.63 6.57
C ASN A 180 -12.39 5.22 7.97
N ARG A 181 -11.91 3.96 8.15
CA ARG A 181 -11.34 3.51 9.43
C ARG A 181 -10.05 4.26 9.78
N PHE A 182 -9.15 4.48 8.82
CA PHE A 182 -7.99 5.35 9.04
C PHE A 182 -8.39 6.75 9.53
N ALA A 183 -9.36 7.38 8.86
CA ALA A 183 -9.82 8.73 9.23
C ALA A 183 -10.42 8.74 10.63
N TYR A 184 -11.24 7.74 10.95
CA TYR A 184 -11.92 7.65 12.23
C TYR A 184 -10.93 7.39 13.38
N GLY A 185 -10.01 6.44 13.19
CA GLY A 185 -8.94 6.21 14.15
C GLY A 185 -8.08 7.46 14.37
N TYR A 186 -7.72 8.16 13.29
CA TYR A 186 -6.92 9.39 13.36
C TYR A 186 -7.57 10.45 14.26
N VAL A 187 -8.87 10.69 14.10
CA VAL A 187 -9.60 11.64 14.94
C VAL A 187 -9.65 11.17 16.41
N GLN A 188 -9.92 9.87 16.65
CA GLN A 188 -9.94 9.32 18.01
C GLN A 188 -8.56 9.44 18.69
N GLY A 189 -7.48 9.17 17.97
CA GLY A 189 -6.11 9.33 18.49
C GLY A 189 -5.79 10.77 18.87
N MET A 190 -6.15 11.73 18.02
CA MET A 190 -6.01 13.16 18.32
C MET A 190 -6.78 13.55 19.59
N GLN A 191 -8.04 13.09 19.72
CA GLN A 191 -8.88 13.40 20.87
C GLN A 191 -8.34 12.77 22.15
N ALA A 192 -7.85 11.53 22.09
CA ALA A 192 -7.26 10.84 23.23
C ALA A 192 -6.01 11.56 23.76
N ALA A 193 -5.10 11.93 22.88
CA ALA A 193 -3.89 12.67 23.26
C ALA A 193 -4.20 14.08 23.76
N ALA A 194 -5.15 14.79 23.13
CA ALA A 194 -5.58 16.10 23.57
C ALA A 194 -6.17 16.09 24.99
N ALA A 195 -6.97 15.04 25.31
CA ALA A 195 -7.52 14.84 26.64
C ALA A 195 -6.43 14.53 27.67
N GLU A 196 -5.41 13.74 27.31
CA GLU A 196 -4.28 13.41 28.19
C GLU A 196 -3.42 14.64 28.50
N LEU A 197 -3.24 15.52 27.51
CA LEU A 197 -2.44 16.75 27.65
C LEU A 197 -3.22 17.95 28.18
N ASP A 198 -4.53 17.81 28.46
CA ASP A 198 -5.45 18.91 28.78
C ASP A 198 -5.36 20.10 27.80
N THR A 199 -5.34 19.76 26.49
CA THR A 199 -5.22 20.73 25.39
C THR A 199 -6.37 20.59 24.41
N THR A 200 -6.43 21.50 23.43
CA THR A 200 -7.40 21.46 22.33
C THR A 200 -6.68 21.27 21.00
N VAL A 201 -7.27 20.48 20.10
CA VAL A 201 -6.78 20.26 18.76
C VAL A 201 -7.84 20.66 17.73
N GLU A 202 -7.40 21.19 16.62
CA GLU A 202 -8.22 21.50 15.45
C GLU A 202 -7.96 20.44 14.39
N ALA A 203 -9.02 19.80 13.88
CA ALA A 203 -8.93 18.80 12.82
C ALA A 203 -9.65 19.27 11.56
N THR A 204 -9.00 19.15 10.42
CA THR A 204 -9.61 19.35 9.10
C THR A 204 -9.58 18.04 8.33
N ILE A 205 -10.71 17.33 8.25
CA ILE A 205 -10.84 16.02 7.60
C ILE A 205 -11.58 16.20 6.28
N SER A 206 -11.06 15.62 5.20
CA SER A 206 -11.68 15.71 3.88
C SER A 206 -11.53 14.42 3.09
N PHE A 207 -12.61 14.03 2.42
CA PHE A 207 -12.63 12.98 1.39
C PHE A 207 -12.74 13.57 -0.02
N LEU A 208 -12.73 14.90 -0.12
CA LEU A 208 -12.82 15.62 -1.39
C LEU A 208 -11.51 15.43 -2.17
N TYR A 209 -11.64 15.21 -3.48
CA TYR A 209 -10.54 14.96 -4.41
C TYR A 209 -9.76 13.64 -4.20
N GLY A 210 -10.23 12.76 -3.29
CA GLY A 210 -9.62 11.45 -3.03
C GLY A 210 -10.23 10.29 -3.82
N GLY A 211 -11.25 10.53 -4.66
CA GLY A 211 -12.06 9.46 -5.26
C GLY A 211 -11.28 8.49 -6.16
N SER A 212 -10.24 8.96 -6.84
CA SER A 212 -9.40 8.16 -7.72
C SER A 212 -8.11 7.63 -7.07
N PHE A 213 -7.87 7.91 -5.79
CA PHE A 213 -6.61 7.60 -5.10
C PHE A 213 -5.35 8.18 -5.77
N SER A 214 -5.53 9.20 -6.61
CA SER A 214 -4.47 9.77 -7.44
C SER A 214 -4.12 11.18 -7.02
N ALA A 215 -2.89 11.58 -7.30
CA ALA A 215 -2.47 12.97 -7.19
C ALA A 215 -3.28 13.86 -8.17
N SER A 216 -3.61 15.07 -7.72
CA SER A 216 -4.28 16.07 -8.58
C SER A 216 -3.90 17.50 -8.16
N THR A 217 -4.08 18.44 -9.09
CA THR A 217 -3.85 19.87 -8.83
C THR A 217 -4.88 20.41 -7.84
N GLU A 218 -6.12 19.92 -7.89
CA GLU A 218 -7.20 20.30 -7.01
C GLU A 218 -6.88 19.90 -5.56
N LEU A 219 -6.41 18.67 -5.36
CA LEU A 219 -5.97 18.18 -4.05
C LEU A 219 -4.77 19.01 -3.54
N GLN A 220 -3.74 19.23 -4.36
CA GLN A 220 -2.61 20.06 -3.98
C GLN A 220 -3.06 21.47 -3.55
N THR A 221 -3.96 22.11 -4.33
CA THR A 221 -4.47 23.43 -4.02
C THR A 221 -5.23 23.47 -2.69
N GLN A 222 -6.05 22.46 -2.42
CA GLN A 222 -6.74 22.32 -1.14
C GLN A 222 -5.75 22.26 0.03
N ILE A 223 -4.74 21.39 -0.08
CA ILE A 223 -3.74 21.19 0.98
C ILE A 223 -2.84 22.42 1.16
N SER A 224 -2.44 23.10 0.08
CA SER A 224 -1.70 24.38 0.16
C SER A 224 -2.51 25.43 0.92
N GLY A 225 -3.84 25.46 0.71
CA GLY A 225 -4.74 26.31 1.48
C GLY A 225 -4.78 25.97 2.97
N TRP A 226 -4.76 24.68 3.32
CA TRP A 226 -4.73 24.26 4.72
C TRP A 226 -3.44 24.69 5.42
N TYR A 227 -2.27 24.43 4.83
CA TYR A 227 -1.00 24.86 5.38
C TYR A 227 -0.93 26.40 5.52
N THR A 228 -1.42 27.14 4.53
CA THR A 228 -1.48 28.61 4.58
C THR A 228 -2.35 29.11 5.75
N ASN A 229 -3.41 28.36 6.09
CA ASN A 229 -4.31 28.67 7.20
C ASN A 229 -3.82 28.10 8.55
N GLY A 230 -2.60 27.55 8.59
CA GLY A 230 -1.93 27.13 9.81
C GLY A 230 -2.06 25.67 10.17
N THR A 231 -2.58 24.79 9.29
CA THR A 231 -2.44 23.35 9.46
C THR A 231 -0.97 22.97 9.50
N GLU A 232 -0.57 22.18 10.48
CA GLU A 232 0.84 21.85 10.75
C GLU A 232 1.24 20.49 10.14
N VAL A 233 0.33 19.53 10.22
CA VAL A 233 0.53 18.15 9.76
C VAL A 233 -0.68 17.71 8.92
N VAL A 234 -0.45 17.06 7.79
CA VAL A 234 -1.52 16.49 6.96
C VAL A 234 -1.29 14.99 6.77
N PHE A 235 -2.30 14.20 7.13
CA PHE A 235 -2.34 12.77 6.84
C PHE A 235 -2.78 12.57 5.38
N ALA A 236 -1.93 11.92 4.59
CA ALA A 236 -2.13 11.63 3.17
C ALA A 236 -2.54 10.16 3.01
N CYS A 237 -3.83 9.87 3.05
CA CYS A 237 -4.34 8.50 3.07
C CYS A 237 -4.93 8.10 1.71
N GLY A 238 -4.12 7.44 0.89
CA GLY A 238 -4.61 6.77 -0.34
C GLY A 238 -3.69 6.92 -1.55
N GLY A 239 -3.14 5.81 -2.02
CA GLY A 239 -2.39 5.69 -3.26
C GLY A 239 -1.38 6.83 -3.51
N SER A 240 -1.38 7.40 -4.72
CA SER A 240 -0.47 8.48 -5.06
C SER A 240 -0.88 9.89 -4.57
N MET A 241 -1.95 10.01 -3.76
CA MET A 241 -2.38 11.30 -3.17
C MET A 241 -1.25 11.97 -2.36
N LEU A 242 -0.34 11.17 -1.78
CA LEU A 242 0.86 11.66 -1.11
C LEU A 242 1.64 12.67 -1.97
N GLN A 243 1.70 12.50 -3.29
CA GLN A 243 2.46 13.40 -4.17
C GLN A 243 1.86 14.82 -4.18
N SER A 244 0.53 14.97 -4.13
CA SER A 244 -0.14 16.27 -3.99
C SER A 244 0.15 16.91 -2.64
N VAL A 245 0.14 16.12 -1.55
CA VAL A 245 0.44 16.62 -0.20
C VAL A 245 1.92 17.01 -0.08
N LYS A 246 2.84 16.24 -0.67
CA LYS A 246 4.27 16.58 -0.75
C LYS A 246 4.50 17.90 -1.48
N ALA A 247 3.86 18.07 -2.64
CA ALA A 247 3.97 19.31 -3.40
C ALA A 247 3.47 20.52 -2.60
N ALA A 248 2.31 20.42 -1.96
CA ALA A 248 1.75 21.46 -1.10
C ALA A 248 2.67 21.76 0.12
N ALA A 249 3.18 20.72 0.79
CA ALA A 249 4.08 20.88 1.92
C ALA A 249 5.41 21.55 1.53
N ALA A 250 5.90 21.31 0.30
CA ALA A 250 7.13 21.94 -0.20
C ALA A 250 6.99 23.47 -0.37
N GLU A 251 5.77 23.99 -0.53
CA GLU A 251 5.47 25.43 -0.64
C GLU A 251 5.52 26.14 0.72
N THR A 252 5.65 25.42 1.83
CA THR A 252 5.64 25.96 3.19
C THR A 252 6.97 25.71 3.91
N GLU A 253 7.26 26.47 4.94
CA GLU A 253 8.46 26.27 5.75
C GLU A 253 8.35 25.02 6.64
N ASN A 254 7.21 24.80 7.27
CA ASN A 254 7.05 23.85 8.38
C ASN A 254 6.02 22.74 8.16
N GLY A 255 5.35 22.67 7.00
CA GLY A 255 4.33 21.65 6.73
C GLY A 255 4.88 20.23 6.86
N LYS A 256 4.24 19.41 7.69
CA LYS A 256 4.56 17.99 7.93
C LYS A 256 3.52 17.07 7.33
N ILE A 257 3.91 15.82 7.15
CA ILE A 257 3.09 14.81 6.48
C ILE A 257 3.07 13.55 7.33
N ILE A 258 1.90 12.90 7.40
CA ILE A 258 1.76 11.51 7.82
C ILE A 258 1.47 10.70 6.56
N GLY A 259 2.26 9.66 6.32
CA GLY A 259 2.08 8.71 5.23
C GLY A 259 1.09 7.60 5.58
N VAL A 260 0.88 6.65 4.65
CA VAL A 260 -0.08 5.54 4.79
C VAL A 260 0.47 4.23 4.23
N ASP A 261 -0.05 3.12 4.69
CA ASP A 261 0.15 1.75 4.24
C ASP A 261 1.57 1.23 4.47
N THR A 262 2.57 1.84 3.87
CA THR A 262 3.99 1.48 3.99
C THR A 262 4.76 2.56 4.76
N ASP A 263 6.01 2.29 5.09
CA ASP A 263 6.91 3.34 5.58
C ASP A 263 7.29 4.29 4.43
N GLN A 264 6.60 5.43 4.37
CA GLN A 264 6.82 6.46 3.36
C GLN A 264 7.86 7.52 3.76
N SER A 265 8.68 7.26 4.77
CA SER A 265 9.72 8.20 5.24
C SER A 265 10.76 8.53 4.15
N ALA A 266 11.03 7.60 3.24
CA ALA A 266 11.93 7.80 2.11
C ALA A 266 11.37 8.75 1.04
N GLU A 267 10.05 8.96 1.01
CA GLU A 267 9.38 9.82 0.03
C GLU A 267 9.65 11.30 0.23
N SER A 268 9.83 11.74 1.48
CA SER A 268 10.15 13.13 1.82
C SER A 268 10.63 13.25 3.27
N ASP A 269 11.57 14.16 3.53
CA ASP A 269 11.98 14.54 4.89
C ASP A 269 10.86 15.21 5.69
N ARG A 270 9.75 15.55 5.05
CA ARG A 270 8.56 16.10 5.70
C ARG A 270 7.61 15.02 6.24
N VAL A 271 7.78 13.77 5.82
CA VAL A 271 7.04 12.63 6.37
C VAL A 271 7.61 12.32 7.75
N ILE A 272 6.80 12.55 8.80
CA ILE A 272 7.20 12.35 10.20
C ILE A 272 6.94 10.93 10.70
N THR A 273 5.96 10.27 10.12
CA THR A 273 5.61 8.86 10.33
C THR A 273 4.66 8.41 9.23
N SER A 274 4.24 7.13 9.25
CA SER A 274 3.20 6.57 8.38
C SER A 274 2.22 5.73 9.20
N ALA A 275 0.92 5.84 8.93
CA ALA A 275 -0.07 4.91 9.46
C ALA A 275 0.08 3.58 8.70
N PHE A 276 0.80 2.66 9.31
CA PHE A 276 1.36 1.47 8.65
C PHE A 276 0.37 0.31 8.61
N LYS A 277 0.33 -0.40 7.47
CA LYS A 277 -0.25 -1.72 7.29
C LYS A 277 0.83 -2.70 6.84
N ASN A 278 0.95 -3.84 7.48
CA ASN A 278 1.94 -4.86 7.12
C ASN A 278 1.49 -5.66 5.89
N LEU A 279 1.35 -4.96 4.75
CA LEU A 279 0.90 -5.54 3.48
C LEU A 279 1.83 -6.67 3.03
N SER A 280 3.14 -6.41 3.00
CA SER A 280 4.12 -7.40 2.58
C SER A 280 4.12 -8.64 3.48
N GLY A 281 4.08 -8.47 4.81
CA GLY A 281 4.08 -9.59 5.76
C GLY A 281 2.81 -10.42 5.69
N SER A 282 1.64 -9.80 5.57
CA SER A 282 0.36 -10.53 5.48
C SER A 282 0.21 -11.28 4.16
N VAL A 283 0.72 -10.72 3.05
CA VAL A 283 0.78 -11.42 1.76
C VAL A 283 1.75 -12.59 1.82
N ASP A 284 2.99 -12.40 2.33
CA ASP A 284 3.97 -13.50 2.48
C ASP A 284 3.40 -14.64 3.34
N LEU A 285 2.76 -14.31 4.48
CA LEU A 285 2.15 -15.31 5.35
C LEU A 285 1.04 -16.10 4.62
N THR A 286 0.18 -15.42 3.88
CA THR A 286 -0.93 -16.05 3.14
C THR A 286 -0.41 -16.94 2.03
N LEU A 287 0.55 -16.47 1.24
CA LEU A 287 1.20 -17.24 0.18
C LEU A 287 2.00 -18.43 0.75
N THR A 288 2.62 -18.28 1.93
CA THR A 288 3.30 -19.37 2.63
C THR A 288 2.31 -20.48 3.01
N LYS A 289 1.15 -20.14 3.56
CA LYS A 289 0.10 -21.12 3.87
C LYS A 289 -0.41 -21.85 2.61
N TRP A 290 -0.56 -21.12 1.50
CA TRP A 290 -0.91 -21.73 0.21
C TRP A 290 0.15 -22.74 -0.24
N LEU A 291 1.43 -22.36 -0.23
CA LEU A 291 2.53 -23.23 -0.66
C LEU A 291 2.67 -24.47 0.24
N GLU A 292 2.36 -24.35 1.53
CA GLU A 292 2.34 -25.45 2.50
C GLU A 292 1.11 -26.39 2.33
N GLY A 293 0.23 -26.13 1.39
CA GLY A 293 -0.97 -26.92 1.14
C GLY A 293 -2.09 -26.75 2.18
N LYS A 294 -2.08 -25.63 2.91
CA LYS A 294 -3.06 -25.33 3.96
C LYS A 294 -4.30 -24.59 3.45
N TRP A 295 -4.46 -24.47 2.14
CA TRP A 295 -5.54 -23.66 1.55
C TRP A 295 -6.91 -24.06 2.09
N ASP A 296 -7.29 -25.33 1.91
CA ASP A 296 -8.63 -25.80 2.27
C ASP A 296 -8.92 -25.77 3.78
N ALA A 297 -7.87 -25.83 4.60
CA ALA A 297 -8.00 -25.84 6.06
C ALA A 297 -8.01 -24.45 6.69
N GLU A 298 -7.30 -23.49 6.09
CA GLU A 298 -7.01 -22.21 6.75
C GLU A 298 -7.38 -20.98 5.90
N LEU A 299 -7.56 -21.11 4.57
CA LEU A 299 -7.69 -19.96 3.68
C LEU A 299 -9.01 -19.95 2.86
N ALA A 300 -9.55 -21.12 2.50
CA ALA A 300 -10.72 -21.21 1.64
C ALA A 300 -11.93 -20.43 2.21
N ASP A 301 -12.39 -19.42 1.46
CA ASP A 301 -13.47 -18.50 1.85
C ASP A 301 -13.30 -17.85 3.24
N GLN A 302 -12.04 -17.64 3.67
CA GLN A 302 -11.74 -17.02 4.96
C GLN A 302 -11.45 -15.52 4.79
N LEU A 303 -11.76 -14.76 5.84
CA LEU A 303 -11.34 -13.39 6.03
C LEU A 303 -10.35 -13.32 7.21
N SER A 304 -9.12 -12.94 6.93
CA SER A 304 -8.13 -12.57 7.96
C SER A 304 -8.24 -11.07 8.21
N ASN A 305 -8.83 -10.67 9.35
CA ASN A 305 -8.91 -9.27 9.77
C ASN A 305 -7.79 -8.99 10.77
N LEU A 306 -6.73 -8.31 10.34
CA LEU A 306 -5.44 -8.23 11.03
C LEU A 306 -5.25 -6.88 11.72
N GLY A 307 -4.75 -6.92 12.95
CA GLY A 307 -4.54 -5.73 13.79
C GLY A 307 -3.20 -5.74 14.53
N VAL A 308 -3.12 -4.96 15.61
CA VAL A 308 -1.92 -4.88 16.47
C VAL A 308 -1.53 -6.23 17.06
N GLY A 309 -2.50 -7.12 17.32
CA GLY A 309 -2.25 -8.47 17.82
C GLY A 309 -1.51 -9.36 16.84
N ASP A 310 -1.56 -9.02 15.55
CA ASP A 310 -0.91 -9.71 14.45
C ASP A 310 0.34 -8.95 13.95
N GLU A 311 0.74 -7.88 14.62
CA GLU A 311 1.76 -6.93 14.17
C GLU A 311 1.48 -6.36 12.76
N ALA A 312 0.19 -6.25 12.41
CA ALA A 312 -0.26 -5.86 11.08
C ALA A 312 -0.58 -4.38 10.96
N THR A 313 -0.77 -3.69 12.08
CA THR A 313 -1.09 -2.25 12.15
C THR A 313 -0.18 -1.55 13.16
N GLY A 314 0.08 -0.24 12.95
CA GLY A 314 0.93 0.54 13.82
C GLY A 314 1.63 1.70 13.12
N LEU A 315 2.79 2.10 13.66
CA LEU A 315 3.69 3.10 13.08
C LEU A 315 5.08 2.49 12.88
N PRO A 316 5.82 2.85 11.81
CA PRO A 316 7.20 2.41 11.63
C PRO A 316 8.11 3.06 12.68
N THR A 317 8.94 2.24 13.34
CA THR A 317 9.85 2.67 14.43
C THR A 317 11.33 2.56 14.06
N ALA A 318 11.64 2.24 12.78
CA ALA A 318 13.02 2.14 12.31
C ALA A 318 13.75 3.50 12.39
N GLU A 319 15.07 3.45 12.50
CA GLU A 319 15.90 4.66 12.45
C GLU A 319 15.65 5.42 11.14
N GLY A 320 15.32 6.71 11.24
CA GLY A 320 14.97 7.58 10.11
C GLY A 320 13.50 7.61 9.71
N SER A 321 12.69 6.65 10.18
CA SER A 321 11.23 6.63 9.96
C SER A 321 10.45 7.36 11.06
N TRP A 322 11.01 7.38 12.27
CA TRP A 322 10.47 8.09 13.43
C TRP A 322 11.03 9.52 13.48
N ARG A 323 10.23 10.52 13.08
CA ARG A 323 10.68 11.91 12.98
C ARG A 323 9.88 12.86 13.88
N PHE A 324 9.37 12.36 14.98
CA PHE A 324 8.83 13.17 16.06
C PHE A 324 9.96 13.80 16.88
N ASN A 325 9.69 14.98 17.46
CA ASN A 325 10.71 15.72 18.21
C ASN A 325 10.74 15.35 19.70
N SER A 326 9.58 15.12 20.29
CA SER A 326 9.38 14.92 21.72
C SER A 326 8.72 13.59 22.05
N PHE A 327 7.83 13.09 21.18
CA PHE A 327 7.18 11.80 21.37
C PHE A 327 8.12 10.66 20.96
N THR A 328 8.50 9.81 21.93
CA THR A 328 9.53 8.77 21.75
C THR A 328 8.93 7.43 21.33
N VAL A 329 9.76 6.56 20.74
CA VAL A 329 9.39 5.17 20.41
C VAL A 329 8.96 4.40 21.67
N ASP A 330 9.61 4.63 22.83
CA ASP A 330 9.24 3.97 24.07
C ASP A 330 7.82 4.37 24.52
N GLN A 331 7.47 5.65 24.42
CA GLN A 331 6.10 6.13 24.71
C GLN A 331 5.08 5.56 23.71
N TYR A 332 5.46 5.43 22.44
CA TYR A 332 4.63 4.75 21.47
C TYR A 332 4.38 3.28 21.84
N HIS A 333 5.40 2.55 22.23
CA HIS A 333 5.25 1.14 22.65
C HIS A 333 4.32 1.01 23.89
N GLU A 334 4.29 1.99 24.79
CA GLU A 334 3.36 1.99 25.93
C GLU A 334 1.90 2.12 25.47
N VAL A 335 1.59 3.02 24.52
CA VAL A 335 0.23 3.16 24.01
C VAL A 335 -0.14 1.99 23.10
N PHE A 336 0.80 1.49 22.31
CA PHE A 336 0.61 0.28 21.50
C PHE A 336 0.22 -0.92 22.35
N ALA A 337 0.91 -1.15 23.47
CA ALA A 337 0.58 -2.23 24.39
C ALA A 337 -0.83 -2.10 24.99
N LYS A 338 -1.29 -0.87 25.28
CA LYS A 338 -2.64 -0.62 25.78
C LYS A 338 -3.74 -0.86 24.74
N VAL A 339 -3.44 -0.66 23.46
CA VAL A 339 -4.37 -1.04 22.38
C VAL A 339 -4.36 -2.56 22.21
N ALA A 340 -3.19 -3.19 22.22
CA ALA A 340 -3.06 -4.63 22.05
C ALA A 340 -3.73 -5.44 23.18
N ASP A 341 -3.71 -4.95 24.42
CA ASP A 341 -4.35 -5.61 25.56
C ASP A 341 -5.84 -5.21 25.76
N GLY A 342 -6.37 -4.30 24.90
CA GLY A 342 -7.74 -3.81 24.92
C GLY A 342 -8.05 -2.79 26.03
N SER A 343 -7.03 -2.25 26.72
CA SER A 343 -7.20 -1.16 27.70
C SER A 343 -7.62 0.15 27.03
N ILE A 344 -7.12 0.39 25.80
CA ILE A 344 -7.62 1.41 24.89
C ILE A 344 -8.42 0.69 23.80
N LYS A 345 -9.69 1.07 23.68
CA LYS A 345 -10.57 0.58 22.63
C LYS A 345 -10.76 1.68 21.59
N ILE A 346 -10.50 1.33 20.34
CA ILE A 346 -10.69 2.21 19.20
C ILE A 346 -11.95 1.74 18.49
N ASP A 347 -12.88 2.64 18.25
CA ASP A 347 -14.10 2.32 17.53
C ASP A 347 -13.81 2.24 16.02
N SER A 348 -14.22 1.16 15.39
CA SER A 348 -14.09 0.95 13.93
C SER A 348 -15.38 1.29 13.17
N ASP A 349 -16.49 1.53 13.88
CA ASP A 349 -17.77 1.91 13.27
C ASP A 349 -17.80 3.40 12.97
N CYS A 350 -17.55 3.75 11.71
CA CYS A 350 -17.48 5.12 11.23
C CYS A 350 -18.86 5.82 11.11
N ALA A 351 -19.94 5.24 11.61
CA ALA A 351 -21.29 5.81 11.47
C ALA A 351 -21.45 7.19 12.13
N ASP A 352 -20.62 7.52 13.12
CA ASP A 352 -20.72 8.73 13.93
C ASP A 352 -19.73 9.84 13.54
N LEU A 353 -19.08 9.75 12.36
CA LEU A 353 -18.22 10.84 11.83
C LEU A 353 -18.99 12.03 11.24
N SER A 354 -20.30 12.09 11.37
CA SER A 354 -21.17 13.13 10.83
C SER A 354 -21.29 14.36 11.72
#